data_1903a736e40d463860a9e0f5f352352a
#
_entry.id   1903a736e40d463860a9e0f5f352352a
#
_cell.length_a   1.000
_cell.length_b   1.000
_cell.length_c   1.000
_cell.angle_alpha   90.00
_cell.angle_beta   90.00
_cell.angle_gamma   90.00
#
_symmetry.space_group_name_H-M   'P 1'
#
loop_
_entity.id
_entity.type
_entity.pdbx_description
1 polymer ?
#
loop_
_entity_poly.entity_id
_entity_poly.type
_entity_poly.pdbx_seq_one_letter_code
_entity_poly.pdbx_strand_id
1 'polypeptide(L)'
;MKKRKIIIPLCLFLSFYLGQAQLIMIDGETGEFKYEEVVEAPGISISQMKERAQQWLSSYYVSKDSTQSDSLGVSRLCSQRINWTLIRKGIEIDIFFDVNIKFKEGRYKYAFENFREGKMVRDELQSITLKTYIERFPQVYQINIEEPVDTEITKAINSLKYYIANGHMEVAEDDW
;
A
#
# COMPACT_ATOMS: atom_id res chain seq x y z
N MET A 1 36.41 21.19 -47.64
CA MET A 1 35.07 21.01 -47.08
C MET A 1 35.17 20.08 -45.86
N LYS A 2 35.16 20.63 -44.63
CA LYS A 2 35.21 19.84 -43.38
C LYS A 2 33.78 19.44 -42.95
N LYS A 3 33.45 18.16 -43.00
CA LYS A 3 32.17 17.62 -42.47
C LYS A 3 32.23 17.66 -40.95
N ARG A 4 31.46 18.56 -40.33
CA ARG A 4 31.23 18.57 -38.88
C ARG A 4 30.27 17.41 -38.52
N LYS A 5 30.79 16.42 -37.79
CA LYS A 5 29.96 15.39 -37.17
C LYS A 5 29.25 16.03 -35.98
N ILE A 6 27.93 16.15 -36.08
CA ILE A 6 27.09 16.53 -34.95
C ILE A 6 26.95 15.27 -34.08
N ILE A 7 27.65 15.26 -32.97
CA ILE A 7 27.45 14.28 -31.91
C ILE A 7 26.28 14.79 -31.08
N ILE A 8 25.10 14.21 -31.29
CA ILE A 8 23.94 14.43 -30.43
C ILE A 8 24.25 13.70 -29.12
N PRO A 9 24.26 14.36 -27.96
CA PRO A 9 24.42 13.68 -26.70
C PRO A 9 23.14 12.88 -26.40
N LEU A 10 23.24 11.59 -26.60
CA LEU A 10 22.27 10.60 -26.05
C LEU A 10 22.50 10.49 -24.54
N CYS A 11 22.29 11.59 -23.86
CA CYS A 11 22.33 11.63 -22.39
C CYS A 11 20.97 12.07 -21.89
N LEU A 12 20.49 11.37 -20.86
CA LEU A 12 19.39 11.72 -19.99
C LEU A 12 18.00 11.21 -20.37
N PHE A 13 17.86 9.88 -20.39
CA PHE A 13 16.65 9.25 -19.88
C PHE A 13 16.99 8.03 -18.99
N LEU A 14 18.02 8.18 -18.16
CA LEU A 14 18.08 7.38 -16.92
C LEU A 14 17.29 8.14 -15.86
N SER A 15 15.98 8.20 -16.02
CA SER A 15 15.08 8.69 -15.00
C SER A 15 15.12 7.73 -13.84
N PHE A 16 15.79 8.12 -12.83
CA PHE A 16 15.64 7.88 -11.42
C PHE A 16 14.39 7.08 -11.05
N TYR A 17 14.43 5.77 -11.21
CA TYR A 17 13.71 4.86 -10.34
C TYR A 17 14.54 4.67 -9.07
N LEU A 18 14.76 5.75 -8.33
CA LEU A 18 15.02 5.63 -6.91
C LEU A 18 13.69 5.17 -6.31
N GLY A 19 13.56 3.85 -6.12
CA GLY A 19 12.56 3.32 -5.22
C GLY A 19 12.77 4.01 -3.88
N GLN A 20 11.96 5.00 -3.59
CA GLN A 20 11.89 5.55 -2.24
C GLN A 20 11.34 4.41 -1.39
N ALA A 21 12.20 3.85 -0.53
CA ALA A 21 11.74 3.04 0.56
C ALA A 21 10.71 3.90 1.30
N GLN A 22 9.44 3.53 1.21
CA GLN A 22 8.38 4.19 1.95
C GLN A 22 8.59 3.83 3.41
N LEU A 23 9.23 4.74 4.14
CA LEU A 23 9.31 4.67 5.58
C LEU A 23 7.89 4.75 6.15
N ILE A 24 7.58 3.85 7.08
CA ILE A 24 6.42 3.98 7.97
C ILE A 24 6.40 5.41 8.46
N MET A 25 5.41 6.18 8.06
CA MET A 25 5.18 7.48 8.66
C MET A 25 4.35 7.26 9.93
N ILE A 26 4.96 7.51 11.07
CA ILE A 26 4.22 7.64 12.31
C ILE A 26 3.61 9.04 12.27
N ASP A 27 2.28 9.11 12.30
CA ASP A 27 1.57 10.38 12.40
C ASP A 27 2.04 11.12 13.66
N GLY A 28 2.61 12.31 13.50
CA GLY A 28 3.24 13.06 14.57
C GLY A 28 2.26 13.56 15.66
N GLU A 29 0.97 13.61 15.36
CA GLU A 29 -0.08 14.04 16.29
C GLU A 29 -0.67 12.86 17.05
N THR A 30 -0.95 11.76 16.34
CA THR A 30 -1.63 10.58 16.93
C THR A 30 -0.66 9.47 17.32
N GLY A 31 0.54 9.47 16.74
CA GLY A 31 1.53 8.39 16.88
C GLY A 31 1.07 7.09 16.22
N GLU A 32 0.09 7.14 15.29
CA GLU A 32 -0.42 5.98 14.58
C GLU A 32 0.32 5.75 13.27
N PHE A 33 0.32 4.50 12.81
CA PHE A 33 0.92 4.12 11.54
C PHE A 33 0.09 4.66 10.38
N LYS A 34 0.78 5.24 9.40
CA LYS A 34 0.16 5.76 8.18
C LYS A 34 1.12 5.65 7.01
N TYR A 35 0.59 5.24 5.86
CA TYR A 35 1.29 5.29 4.57
C TYR A 35 0.47 6.15 3.62
N GLU A 36 1.02 7.25 3.15
CA GLU A 36 0.32 8.08 2.16
C GLU A 36 1.29 8.68 1.15
N GLU A 37 0.83 8.80 -0.09
CA GLU A 37 1.60 9.40 -1.15
C GLU A 37 0.68 9.94 -2.24
N VAL A 38 1.14 10.97 -2.94
CA VAL A 38 0.56 11.43 -4.20
C VAL A 38 1.37 10.86 -5.35
N VAL A 39 0.73 10.09 -6.22
CA VAL A 39 1.35 9.43 -7.36
C VAL A 39 0.90 10.10 -8.65
N GLU A 40 1.84 10.50 -9.47
CA GLU A 40 1.55 11.02 -10.81
C GLU A 40 1.15 9.88 -11.76
N ALA A 41 0.08 10.11 -12.52
CA ALA A 41 -0.48 9.16 -13.47
C ALA A 41 -0.86 9.86 -14.79
N PRO A 42 0.12 10.45 -15.50
CA PRO A 42 -0.14 11.22 -16.71
C PRO A 42 -0.78 10.33 -17.80
N GLY A 43 -1.79 10.86 -18.47
CA GLY A 43 -2.47 10.16 -19.57
C GLY A 43 -3.53 9.14 -19.11
N ILE A 44 -3.72 8.93 -17.81
CA ILE A 44 -4.78 8.07 -17.28
C ILE A 44 -5.91 8.95 -16.74
N SER A 45 -7.12 8.76 -17.27
CA SER A 45 -8.28 9.52 -16.82
C SER A 45 -8.70 9.16 -15.39
N ILE A 46 -9.38 10.07 -14.71
CA ILE A 46 -9.94 9.82 -13.37
C ILE A 46 -10.81 8.56 -13.37
N SER A 47 -11.64 8.38 -14.39
CA SER A 47 -12.51 7.21 -14.52
C SER A 47 -11.74 5.89 -14.58
N GLN A 48 -10.67 5.85 -15.39
CA GLN A 48 -9.80 4.68 -15.51
C GLN A 48 -9.04 4.39 -14.21
N MET A 49 -8.48 5.41 -13.56
CA MET A 49 -7.79 5.24 -12.28
C MET A 49 -8.75 4.68 -11.22
N LYS A 50 -9.97 5.21 -11.17
CA LYS A 50 -11.00 4.78 -10.22
C LYS A 50 -11.43 3.34 -10.46
N GLU A 51 -11.71 2.96 -11.71
CA GLU A 51 -12.06 1.59 -12.09
C GLU A 51 -10.95 0.62 -11.71
N ARG A 52 -9.71 0.94 -12.08
CA ARG A 52 -8.54 0.12 -11.75
C ARG A 52 -8.33 -0.03 -10.25
N ALA A 53 -8.49 1.04 -9.48
CA ALA A 53 -8.39 0.99 -8.01
C ALA A 53 -9.48 0.10 -7.38
N GLN A 54 -10.72 0.16 -7.88
CA GLN A 54 -11.81 -0.72 -7.42
C GLN A 54 -11.54 -2.19 -7.75
N GLN A 55 -11.07 -2.47 -8.96
CA GLN A 55 -10.70 -3.82 -9.38
C GLN A 55 -9.54 -4.35 -8.55
N TRP A 56 -8.50 -3.52 -8.32
CA TRP A 56 -7.38 -3.90 -7.47
C TRP A 56 -7.82 -4.22 -6.04
N LEU A 57 -8.60 -3.35 -5.40
CA LEU A 57 -9.13 -3.59 -4.05
C LEU A 57 -9.92 -4.90 -3.97
N SER A 58 -10.68 -5.24 -5.00
CA SER A 58 -11.50 -6.45 -5.04
C SER A 58 -10.68 -7.72 -5.27
N SER A 59 -9.56 -7.61 -5.99
CA SER A 59 -8.70 -8.75 -6.33
C SER A 59 -7.61 -8.99 -5.29
N TYR A 60 -7.04 -7.92 -4.73
CA TYR A 60 -5.93 -8.01 -3.77
C TYR A 60 -6.41 -8.38 -2.37
N TYR A 61 -7.53 -7.79 -1.92
CA TYR A 61 -8.11 -8.07 -0.61
C TYR A 61 -9.43 -8.82 -0.74
N VAL A 62 -9.39 -10.12 -0.40
CA VAL A 62 -10.60 -10.95 -0.31
C VAL A 62 -11.28 -10.66 1.02
N SER A 63 -12.16 -9.65 1.05
CA SER A 63 -12.93 -9.29 2.23
C SER A 63 -14.42 -9.27 1.90
N LYS A 64 -15.27 -9.51 2.90
CA LYS A 64 -16.73 -9.42 2.77
C LYS A 64 -17.22 -7.97 2.67
N ASP A 65 -16.37 -6.99 3.04
CA ASP A 65 -16.75 -5.59 3.06
C ASP A 65 -16.81 -5.00 1.66
N SER A 66 -17.86 -4.26 1.40
CA SER A 66 -18.04 -3.58 0.13
C SER A 66 -17.08 -2.40 -0.01
N THR A 67 -16.50 -2.24 -1.18
CA THR A 67 -15.77 -1.04 -1.54
C THR A 67 -16.76 0.13 -1.63
N GLN A 68 -16.57 1.17 -0.82
CA GLN A 68 -17.32 2.40 -0.93
C GLN A 68 -16.70 3.27 -2.02
N SER A 69 -17.54 3.92 -2.80
CA SER A 69 -17.11 4.75 -3.92
C SER A 69 -18.00 5.95 -4.09
N ASP A 70 -17.41 7.13 -4.17
CA ASP A 70 -18.08 8.39 -4.47
C ASP A 70 -17.45 9.09 -5.69
N SER A 71 -17.79 10.34 -5.94
CA SER A 71 -17.25 11.12 -7.06
C SER A 71 -15.75 11.44 -6.89
N LEU A 72 -15.22 11.41 -5.67
CA LEU A 72 -13.87 11.86 -5.33
C LEU A 72 -12.90 10.73 -5.12
N GLY A 73 -13.38 9.50 -4.83
CA GLY A 73 -12.48 8.42 -4.50
C GLY A 73 -13.13 7.07 -4.30
N VAL A 74 -12.34 6.15 -3.80
CA VAL A 74 -12.74 4.83 -3.33
C VAL A 74 -12.14 4.58 -1.96
N SER A 75 -12.90 3.91 -1.08
CA SER A 75 -12.44 3.51 0.24
C SER A 75 -12.87 2.10 0.57
N ARG A 76 -12.09 1.40 1.38
CA ARG A 76 -12.39 0.05 1.86
C ARG A 76 -11.68 -0.25 3.17
N LEU A 77 -12.37 -0.92 4.09
CA LEU A 77 -11.75 -1.63 5.20
C LEU A 77 -11.11 -2.91 4.65
N CYS A 78 -9.81 -3.05 4.85
CA CYS A 78 -9.02 -4.18 4.41
C CYS A 78 -8.44 -4.94 5.61
N SER A 79 -8.09 -6.20 5.40
CA SER A 79 -7.38 -7.00 6.40
C SER A 79 -6.21 -7.73 5.75
N GLN A 80 -5.13 -7.86 6.51
CA GLN A 80 -3.94 -8.60 6.12
C GLN A 80 -3.50 -9.49 7.27
N ARG A 81 -3.31 -10.78 6.99
CA ARG A 81 -2.71 -11.69 7.93
C ARG A 81 -1.20 -11.52 7.94
N ILE A 82 -0.67 -11.17 9.07
CA ILE A 82 0.76 -11.01 9.30
C ILE A 82 1.28 -12.21 10.05
N ASN A 83 2.24 -12.90 9.45
CA ASN A 83 2.96 -14.01 10.05
C ASN A 83 4.32 -13.51 10.50
N TRP A 84 4.63 -13.64 11.77
CA TRP A 84 5.96 -13.35 12.24
C TRP A 84 6.49 -14.45 13.17
N THR A 85 7.77 -14.68 13.14
CA THR A 85 8.40 -15.68 14.00
C THR A 85 9.10 -15.02 15.17
N LEU A 86 8.56 -15.23 16.36
CA LEU A 86 9.17 -14.78 17.61
C LEU A 86 9.82 -15.98 18.32
N ILE A 87 11.14 -15.92 18.54
CA ILE A 87 11.91 -16.87 19.38
C ILE A 87 11.37 -18.32 19.27
N ARG A 88 11.33 -18.90 18.07
CA ARG A 88 10.89 -20.28 17.75
C ARG A 88 9.38 -20.55 17.76
N LYS A 89 8.53 -19.54 17.85
CA LYS A 89 7.09 -19.70 17.65
C LYS A 89 6.61 -18.72 16.57
N GLY A 90 5.92 -19.25 15.57
CA GLY A 90 5.14 -18.44 14.64
C GLY A 90 3.97 -17.82 15.38
N ILE A 91 3.75 -16.53 15.19
CA ILE A 91 2.57 -15.80 15.64
C ILE A 91 1.87 -15.27 14.41
N GLU A 92 0.56 -15.51 14.33
CA GLU A 92 -0.29 -14.96 13.29
C GLU A 92 -1.22 -13.94 13.91
N ILE A 93 -1.29 -12.77 13.31
CA ILE A 93 -2.26 -11.75 13.69
C ILE A 93 -2.96 -11.22 12.43
N ASP A 94 -4.21 -10.86 12.58
CA ASP A 94 -4.95 -10.17 11.54
C ASP A 94 -4.90 -8.66 11.81
N ILE A 95 -4.31 -7.92 10.89
CA ILE A 95 -4.26 -6.46 10.93
C ILE A 95 -5.33 -5.93 10.00
N PHE A 96 -6.18 -5.07 10.54
CA PHE A 96 -7.20 -4.33 9.81
C PHE A 96 -6.75 -2.89 9.60
N PHE A 97 -7.05 -2.32 8.46
CA PHE A 97 -6.72 -0.94 8.11
C PHE A 97 -7.65 -0.41 7.03
N ASP A 98 -7.75 0.90 6.95
CA ASP A 98 -8.55 1.56 5.93
C ASP A 98 -7.66 1.94 4.75
N VAL A 99 -8.10 1.63 3.54
CA VAL A 99 -7.48 2.07 2.29
C VAL A 99 -8.36 3.14 1.67
N ASN A 100 -7.82 4.33 1.51
CA ASN A 100 -8.48 5.47 0.90
C ASN A 100 -7.69 5.92 -0.34
N ILE A 101 -8.36 6.02 -1.50
CA ILE A 101 -7.72 6.46 -2.74
C ILE A 101 -8.57 7.60 -3.33
N LYS A 102 -7.96 8.78 -3.47
CA LYS A 102 -8.59 9.99 -4.04
C LYS A 102 -7.95 10.33 -5.37
N PHE A 103 -8.77 10.74 -6.33
CA PHE A 103 -8.34 10.99 -7.71
C PHE A 103 -8.44 12.47 -8.06
N LYS A 104 -7.46 12.93 -8.84
CA LYS A 104 -7.45 14.21 -9.56
C LYS A 104 -6.91 13.96 -10.97
N GLU A 105 -7.11 14.93 -11.86
CA GLU A 105 -6.57 14.82 -13.21
C GLU A 105 -5.06 14.60 -13.18
N GLY A 106 -4.62 13.53 -13.87
CA GLY A 106 -3.20 13.16 -13.99
C GLY A 106 -2.52 12.64 -12.72
N ARG A 107 -3.23 12.42 -11.61
CA ARG A 107 -2.65 11.90 -10.36
C ARG A 107 -3.69 11.33 -9.41
N TYR A 108 -3.22 10.54 -8.45
CA TYR A 108 -4.04 10.07 -7.33
C TYR A 108 -3.26 10.15 -6.02
N LYS A 109 -4.00 10.18 -4.91
CA LYS A 109 -3.43 10.08 -3.56
C LYS A 109 -4.00 8.82 -2.93
N TYR A 110 -3.14 7.97 -2.39
CA TYR A 110 -3.58 6.88 -1.53
C TYR A 110 -3.22 7.16 -0.07
N ALA A 111 -3.98 6.56 0.84
CA ALA A 111 -3.67 6.46 2.26
C ALA A 111 -4.05 5.07 2.77
N PHE A 112 -3.13 4.43 3.48
CA PHE A 112 -3.35 3.25 4.32
C PHE A 112 -3.23 3.74 5.76
N GLU A 113 -4.30 3.64 6.53
CA GLU A 113 -4.40 4.28 7.82
C GLU A 113 -5.30 3.50 8.78
N ASN A 114 -5.40 3.94 10.05
CA ASN A 114 -6.24 3.31 11.07
C ASN A 114 -5.91 1.83 11.31
N PHE A 115 -4.61 1.52 11.42
CA PHE A 115 -4.15 0.15 11.67
C PHE A 115 -4.60 -0.37 13.02
N ARG A 116 -5.23 -1.54 13.02
CA ARG A 116 -5.82 -2.19 14.19
C ARG A 116 -5.51 -3.68 14.19
N GLU A 117 -5.10 -4.21 15.33
CA GLU A 117 -5.12 -5.66 15.55
C GLU A 117 -6.54 -6.06 15.97
N GLY A 118 -7.05 -7.17 15.46
CA GLY A 118 -8.40 -7.56 15.80
C GLY A 118 -8.88 -8.85 15.15
N LYS A 119 -10.16 -9.10 15.34
CA LYS A 119 -10.87 -10.24 14.75
C LYS A 119 -12.31 -9.90 14.45
N MET A 120 -12.85 -10.52 13.43
CA MET A 120 -14.30 -10.46 13.17
C MET A 120 -15.04 -11.43 14.08
N VAL A 121 -16.02 -10.93 14.83
CA VAL A 121 -16.88 -11.72 15.72
C VAL A 121 -18.33 -11.39 15.39
N ARG A 122 -19.07 -12.34 14.82
CA ARG A 122 -20.48 -12.13 14.40
C ARG A 122 -20.65 -10.91 13.49
N ASP A 123 -19.76 -10.75 12.52
CA ASP A 123 -19.70 -9.64 11.55
C ASP A 123 -19.38 -8.25 12.17
N GLU A 124 -18.98 -8.20 13.44
CA GLU A 124 -18.47 -6.99 14.08
C GLU A 124 -16.95 -7.09 14.28
N LEU A 125 -16.22 -6.02 13.95
CA LEU A 125 -14.78 -5.93 14.18
C LEU A 125 -14.51 -5.61 15.67
N GLN A 126 -13.99 -6.58 16.41
CA GLN A 126 -13.42 -6.37 17.73
C GLN A 126 -11.92 -6.11 17.59
N SER A 127 -11.49 -4.88 17.82
CA SER A 127 -10.12 -4.48 17.56
C SER A 127 -9.59 -3.45 18.57
N ILE A 128 -8.27 -3.36 18.62
CA ILE A 128 -7.54 -2.27 19.27
C ILE A 128 -6.58 -1.65 18.27
N THR A 129 -6.20 -0.39 18.47
CA THR A 129 -5.22 0.24 17.56
C THR A 129 -3.90 -0.54 17.60
N LEU A 130 -3.20 -0.59 16.49
CA LEU A 130 -1.91 -1.29 16.43
C LEU A 130 -0.91 -0.72 17.43
N LYS A 131 -0.93 0.60 17.63
CA LYS A 131 -0.17 1.28 18.69
C LYS A 131 -0.47 0.71 20.07
N THR A 132 -1.76 0.66 20.45
CA THR A 132 -2.18 0.10 21.76
C THR A 132 -1.81 -1.38 21.88
N TYR A 133 -1.90 -2.14 20.77
CA TYR A 133 -1.47 -3.53 20.74
C TYR A 133 0.02 -3.65 21.06
N ILE A 134 0.89 -2.87 20.42
CA ILE A 134 2.33 -2.87 20.66
C ILE A 134 2.65 -2.45 22.11
N GLU A 135 2.00 -1.41 22.63
CA GLU A 135 2.22 -0.92 24.00
C GLU A 135 1.82 -1.92 25.10
N ARG A 136 0.87 -2.80 24.83
CA ARG A 136 0.40 -3.83 25.79
C ARG A 136 1.34 -5.02 25.93
N PHE A 137 2.21 -5.27 24.96
CA PHE A 137 3.11 -6.39 25.01
C PHE A 137 4.41 -6.03 25.73
N PRO A 138 4.92 -6.91 26.65
CA PRO A 138 6.24 -6.73 27.23
C PRO A 138 7.30 -6.59 26.14
N GLN A 139 8.32 -5.79 26.38
CA GLN A 139 9.41 -5.49 25.40
C GLN A 139 10.04 -6.75 24.75
N VAL A 140 9.99 -7.90 25.43
CA VAL A 140 10.43 -9.20 24.89
C VAL A 140 9.62 -9.62 23.65
N TYR A 141 8.38 -9.10 23.49
CA TYR A 141 7.48 -9.36 22.36
C TYR A 141 7.40 -8.18 21.39
N GLN A 142 7.95 -7.02 21.76
CA GLN A 142 8.00 -5.82 20.91
C GLN A 142 9.00 -5.95 19.75
N ILE A 143 9.62 -7.12 19.61
CA ILE A 143 10.58 -7.34 18.56
C ILE A 143 9.85 -7.33 17.23
N ASN A 144 9.73 -6.11 16.69
CA ASN A 144 9.63 -5.85 15.26
C ASN A 144 8.35 -6.29 14.53
N ILE A 145 7.15 -6.08 15.11
CA ILE A 145 5.91 -6.22 14.33
C ILE A 145 5.86 -5.18 13.20
N GLU A 146 6.55 -4.06 13.36
CA GLU A 146 6.61 -2.98 12.38
C GLU A 146 7.18 -3.46 11.04
N GLU A 147 8.24 -4.25 11.05
CA GLU A 147 8.90 -4.73 9.84
C GLU A 147 8.01 -5.65 8.98
N PRO A 148 7.36 -6.71 9.50
CA PRO A 148 6.45 -7.50 8.68
C PRO A 148 5.20 -6.73 8.24
N VAL A 149 4.69 -5.80 9.03
CA VAL A 149 3.58 -4.92 8.61
C VAL A 149 4.05 -4.03 7.46
N ASP A 150 5.18 -3.35 7.62
CA ASP A 150 5.77 -2.51 6.58
C ASP A 150 6.01 -3.28 5.27
N THR A 151 6.55 -4.48 5.38
CA THR A 151 6.80 -5.36 4.24
C THR A 151 5.51 -5.66 3.47
N GLU A 152 4.46 -6.08 4.14
CA GLU A 152 3.20 -6.45 3.48
C GLU A 152 2.46 -5.23 2.92
N ILE A 153 2.45 -4.10 3.65
CA ILE A 153 1.82 -2.87 3.15
C ILE A 153 2.61 -2.29 1.97
N THR A 154 3.93 -2.33 2.00
CA THR A 154 4.76 -1.91 0.86
C THR A 154 4.50 -2.75 -0.39
N LYS A 155 4.35 -4.07 -0.26
CA LYS A 155 3.94 -4.95 -1.37
C LYS A 155 2.58 -4.53 -1.93
N ALA A 156 1.60 -4.28 -1.06
CA ALA A 156 0.26 -3.84 -1.46
C ALA A 156 0.31 -2.50 -2.20
N ILE A 157 1.08 -1.54 -1.71
CA ILE A 157 1.26 -0.23 -2.34
C ILE A 157 1.90 -0.36 -3.73
N ASN A 158 2.96 -1.16 -3.86
CA ASN A 158 3.61 -1.38 -5.14
C ASN A 158 2.66 -2.06 -6.15
N SER A 159 1.90 -3.05 -5.69
CA SER A 159 0.86 -3.70 -6.48
C SER A 159 -0.23 -2.71 -6.92
N LEU A 160 -0.69 -1.81 -6.04
CA LEU A 160 -1.66 -0.75 -6.38
C LEU A 160 -1.10 0.17 -7.48
N LYS A 161 0.13 0.65 -7.30
CA LYS A 161 0.80 1.54 -8.27
C LYS A 161 0.91 0.87 -9.63
N TYR A 162 1.35 -0.38 -9.66
CA TYR A 162 1.46 -1.16 -10.89
C TYR A 162 0.10 -1.35 -11.56
N TYR A 163 -0.93 -1.71 -10.79
CA TYR A 163 -2.27 -1.96 -11.32
C TYR A 163 -2.91 -0.68 -11.89
N ILE A 164 -2.78 0.45 -11.20
CA ILE A 164 -3.29 1.72 -11.71
C ILE A 164 -2.58 2.11 -13.00
N ALA A 165 -1.27 1.90 -13.09
CA ALA A 165 -0.50 2.20 -14.29
C ALA A 165 -0.87 1.28 -15.48
N ASN A 166 -0.99 -0.03 -15.26
CA ASN A 166 -1.06 -1.05 -16.32
C ASN A 166 -2.46 -1.65 -16.53
N GLY A 167 -3.36 -1.57 -15.56
CA GLY A 167 -4.73 -2.11 -15.62
C GLY A 167 -4.85 -3.61 -15.38
N HIS A 168 -3.79 -4.28 -14.89
CA HIS A 168 -3.79 -5.70 -14.53
C HIS A 168 -2.80 -5.95 -13.38
N MET A 169 -2.94 -7.08 -12.69
CA MET A 169 -1.96 -7.50 -11.67
C MET A 169 -0.62 -7.83 -12.34
N GLU A 170 0.46 -7.56 -11.63
CA GLU A 170 1.76 -8.09 -11.99
C GLU A 170 1.71 -9.62 -11.94
N VAL A 171 1.94 -10.25 -13.08
CA VAL A 171 2.10 -11.71 -13.12
C VAL A 171 3.52 -11.97 -12.63
N ALA A 172 3.66 -12.63 -11.49
CA ALA A 172 4.96 -13.18 -11.12
C ALA A 172 5.41 -14.07 -12.29
N GLU A 173 6.50 -13.72 -12.95
CA GLU A 173 7.13 -14.63 -13.89
C GLU A 173 7.58 -15.84 -13.08
N ASP A 174 6.88 -16.96 -13.27
CA ASP A 174 7.35 -18.24 -12.76
C ASP A 174 8.66 -18.55 -13.51
N ASP A 175 9.78 -18.34 -12.85
CA ASP A 175 11.08 -18.84 -13.32
C ASP A 175 11.03 -20.38 -13.31
N TRP A 176 10.85 -20.94 -14.52
CA TRP A 176 10.97 -22.37 -14.80
C TRP A 176 12.43 -22.83 -14.74
#